data_7e264bf32c8fbc769f819265773ae633
#
_entry.id   7e264bf32c8fbc769f819265773ae633
#
_cell.length_a   1.000
_cell.length_b   1.000
_cell.length_c   1.000
_cell.angle_alpha   90.00
_cell.angle_beta   90.00
_cell.angle_gamma   90.00
#
_symmetry.space_group_name_H-M   'P 1'
#
loop_
_entity.id
_entity.type
_entity.pdbx_description
1 polymer ?
#
loop_
_entity_poly.entity_id
_entity_poly.type
_entity_poly.pdbx_seq_one_letter_code
_entity_poly.pdbx_strand_id
1 'polypeptide(L)'
;VNILEAARQNSINRISHASSMAAHSFLPGSDSLKTLYGAYKMCDEQISEVYWQDHKVPSMCLRPAIVNGVGRDQGMTSKQTVAMLAAAFGEPYDIPYTGNVSHLSAAEVASAFIHSVSYDGDGAFVFDIFGESININETIKMINKIKPNSKITSSGSEMPFPSKLSDT
;
A
#
# COMPACT_ATOMS: atom_id res chain seq x y z
N VAL A 1 -14.31 5.59 -12.62
CA VAL A 1 -15.38 6.41 -13.24
C VAL A 1 -16.70 6.26 -12.51
N ASN A 2 -17.31 5.06 -12.42
CA ASN A 2 -18.67 4.88 -11.89
C ASN A 2 -18.88 5.45 -10.47
N ILE A 3 -17.91 5.29 -9.58
CA ILE A 3 -17.99 5.82 -8.20
C ILE A 3 -17.94 7.34 -8.20
N LEU A 4 -17.05 7.95 -8.97
CA LEU A 4 -16.92 9.41 -9.07
C LEU A 4 -18.17 10.01 -9.70
N GLU A 5 -18.76 9.37 -10.72
CA GLU A 5 -20.00 9.80 -11.34
C GLU A 5 -21.19 9.68 -10.37
N ALA A 6 -21.28 8.59 -9.63
CA ALA A 6 -22.29 8.44 -8.60
C ALA A 6 -22.16 9.51 -7.50
N ALA A 7 -20.95 9.84 -7.09
CA ALA A 7 -20.70 10.91 -6.13
C ALA A 7 -21.15 12.27 -6.67
N ARG A 8 -20.82 12.59 -7.91
CA ARG A 8 -21.26 13.80 -8.59
C ARG A 8 -22.80 13.91 -8.60
N GLN A 9 -23.48 12.85 -9.02
CA GLN A 9 -24.95 12.82 -9.12
C GLN A 9 -25.65 12.93 -7.77
N ASN A 10 -25.02 12.46 -6.70
CA ASN A 10 -25.60 12.46 -5.36
C ASN A 10 -25.02 13.57 -4.45
N SER A 11 -24.27 14.50 -5.01
CA SER A 11 -23.67 15.61 -4.27
C SER A 11 -22.85 15.14 -3.04
N ILE A 12 -22.08 14.06 -3.21
CA ILE A 12 -21.19 13.55 -2.17
C ILE A 12 -20.00 14.52 -2.02
N ASN A 13 -19.83 15.01 -0.82
CA ASN A 13 -18.88 16.08 -0.52
C ASN A 13 -17.41 15.68 -0.69
N ARG A 14 -17.09 14.37 -0.54
CA ARG A 14 -15.72 13.88 -0.72
C ARG A 14 -15.69 12.37 -0.88
N ILE A 15 -14.75 11.92 -1.71
CA ILE A 15 -14.41 10.51 -1.88
C ILE A 15 -12.97 10.29 -1.42
N SER A 16 -12.74 9.22 -0.69
CA SER A 16 -11.41 8.66 -0.52
C SER A 16 -11.34 7.28 -1.14
N HIS A 17 -10.30 7.02 -1.91
CA HIS A 17 -10.14 5.72 -2.55
C HIS A 17 -8.67 5.26 -2.58
N ALA A 18 -8.50 3.93 -2.64
CA ALA A 18 -7.19 3.32 -2.63
C ALA A 18 -6.52 3.36 -4.01
N SER A 19 -5.44 4.12 -4.10
CA SER A 19 -4.39 3.90 -5.07
C SER A 19 -3.38 2.87 -4.51
N SER A 20 -2.13 2.96 -4.86
CA SER A 20 -1.08 2.05 -4.42
C SER A 20 0.30 2.64 -4.66
N MET A 21 1.27 2.27 -3.83
CA MET A 21 2.67 2.54 -4.13
C MET A 21 3.11 2.02 -5.52
N ALA A 22 2.44 1.03 -6.08
CA ALA A 22 2.71 0.54 -7.43
C ALA A 22 2.47 1.62 -8.52
N ALA A 23 1.69 2.66 -8.24
CA ALA A 23 1.53 3.80 -9.14
C ALA A 23 2.82 4.62 -9.30
N HIS A 24 3.73 4.60 -8.31
CA HIS A 24 5.03 5.27 -8.38
C HIS A 24 5.86 4.86 -9.59
N SER A 25 5.73 3.62 -10.06
CA SER A 25 6.47 3.15 -11.24
C SER A 25 6.15 3.92 -12.53
N PHE A 26 5.09 4.73 -12.52
CA PHE A 26 4.65 5.57 -13.64
C PHE A 26 4.98 7.05 -13.43
N LEU A 27 5.55 7.43 -12.29
CA LEU A 27 6.02 8.80 -12.05
C LEU A 27 7.31 9.06 -12.85
N PRO A 28 7.56 10.32 -13.25
CA PRO A 28 8.80 10.70 -13.91
C PRO A 28 10.03 10.31 -13.08
N GLY A 29 11.02 9.70 -13.72
CA GLY A 29 12.28 9.31 -13.08
C GLY A 29 12.20 8.02 -12.22
N SER A 30 11.07 7.32 -12.22
CA SER A 30 10.95 6.07 -11.47
C SER A 30 11.58 4.88 -12.20
N ASP A 31 12.45 4.13 -11.50
CA ASP A 31 13.03 2.86 -11.94
C ASP A 31 12.26 1.64 -11.39
N SER A 32 11.15 1.86 -10.70
CA SER A 32 10.35 0.79 -10.10
C SER A 32 9.68 -0.09 -11.15
N LEU A 33 9.43 -1.36 -10.79
CA LEU A 33 8.78 -2.33 -11.66
C LEU A 33 7.38 -1.86 -12.09
N LYS A 34 7.19 -1.67 -13.39
CA LYS A 34 5.90 -1.34 -13.98
C LYS A 34 5.01 -2.59 -14.03
N THR A 35 3.81 -2.47 -13.49
CA THR A 35 2.81 -3.52 -13.50
C THR A 35 1.49 -3.01 -14.07
N LEU A 36 0.67 -3.89 -14.62
CA LEU A 36 -0.67 -3.53 -15.09
C LEU A 36 -1.54 -2.99 -13.92
N TYR A 37 -1.37 -3.55 -12.73
CA TYR A 37 -2.02 -3.05 -11.52
C TYR A 37 -1.62 -1.59 -11.21
N GLY A 38 -0.32 -1.28 -11.27
CA GLY A 38 0.16 0.10 -11.07
C GLY A 38 -0.37 1.07 -12.12
N ALA A 39 -0.47 0.61 -13.40
CA ALA A 39 -1.05 1.41 -14.48
C ALA A 39 -2.52 1.74 -14.22
N TYR A 40 -3.32 0.78 -13.78
CA TYR A 40 -4.72 1.04 -13.40
C TYR A 40 -4.82 2.00 -12.22
N LYS A 41 -3.97 1.87 -11.21
CA LYS A 41 -3.95 2.79 -10.07
C LYS A 41 -3.58 4.22 -10.46
N MET A 42 -2.58 4.38 -11.32
CA MET A 42 -2.24 5.69 -11.90
C MET A 42 -3.41 6.27 -12.70
N CYS A 43 -4.10 5.44 -13.48
CA CYS A 43 -5.29 5.86 -14.23
C CYS A 43 -6.42 6.35 -13.30
N ASP A 44 -6.66 5.65 -12.19
CA ASP A 44 -7.67 6.06 -11.20
C ASP A 44 -7.36 7.43 -10.60
N GLU A 45 -6.09 7.75 -10.33
CA GLU A 45 -5.64 9.05 -9.84
C GLU A 45 -5.89 10.15 -10.87
N GLN A 46 -5.50 9.93 -12.12
CA GLN A 46 -5.71 10.88 -13.20
C GLN A 46 -7.20 11.12 -13.50
N ILE A 47 -8.02 10.09 -13.45
CA ILE A 47 -9.48 10.21 -13.57
C ILE A 47 -10.03 11.11 -12.45
N SER A 48 -9.54 10.96 -11.23
CA SER A 48 -9.97 11.79 -10.10
C SER A 48 -9.61 13.27 -10.30
N GLU A 49 -8.44 13.54 -10.86
CA GLU A 49 -8.02 14.91 -11.22
C GLU A 49 -8.94 15.53 -12.28
N VAL A 50 -9.30 14.78 -13.33
CA VAL A 50 -10.25 15.22 -14.36
C VAL A 50 -11.64 15.48 -13.75
N TYR A 51 -12.13 14.61 -12.87
CA TYR A 51 -13.42 14.82 -12.19
C TYR A 51 -13.42 16.07 -11.29
N TRP A 52 -12.28 16.36 -10.65
CA TRP A 52 -12.14 17.64 -9.94
C TRP A 52 -12.13 18.81 -10.91
N GLN A 53 -11.36 18.76 -11.99
CA GLN A 53 -11.26 19.82 -12.96
C GLN A 53 -12.61 20.16 -13.59
N ASP A 54 -13.36 19.16 -14.05
CA ASP A 54 -14.56 19.33 -14.85
C ASP A 54 -15.84 19.46 -14.00
N HIS A 55 -15.88 18.79 -12.87
CA HIS A 55 -17.11 18.62 -12.07
C HIS A 55 -16.97 19.05 -10.61
N LYS A 56 -15.80 19.49 -10.19
CA LYS A 56 -15.52 19.87 -8.80
C LYS A 56 -15.88 18.77 -7.78
N VAL A 57 -15.65 17.50 -8.13
CA VAL A 57 -15.80 16.37 -7.21
C VAL A 57 -14.51 16.22 -6.40
N PRO A 58 -14.50 16.59 -5.11
CA PRO A 58 -13.30 16.49 -4.30
C PRO A 58 -12.95 15.03 -4.02
N SER A 59 -11.69 14.68 -4.12
CA SER A 59 -11.24 13.31 -3.90
C SER A 59 -9.86 13.24 -3.27
N MET A 60 -9.60 12.14 -2.58
CA MET A 60 -8.30 11.82 -2.02
C MET A 60 -7.91 10.39 -2.38
N CYS A 61 -6.87 10.25 -3.18
CA CYS A 61 -6.24 8.98 -3.49
C CYS A 61 -5.13 8.70 -2.48
N LEU A 62 -5.21 7.60 -1.79
CA LEU A 62 -4.16 7.16 -0.88
C LEU A 62 -3.36 6.02 -1.51
N ARG A 63 -2.03 6.15 -1.53
CA ARG A 63 -1.09 5.13 -2.03
C ARG A 63 -0.44 4.39 -0.86
N PRO A 64 -1.11 3.41 -0.26
CA PRO A 64 -0.47 2.64 0.80
C PRO A 64 0.68 1.80 0.24
N ALA A 65 1.76 1.72 1.01
CA ALA A 65 2.85 0.78 0.81
C ALA A 65 2.40 -0.64 1.20
N ILE A 66 3.30 -1.49 1.70
CA ILE A 66 2.96 -2.87 2.05
C ILE A 66 2.13 -2.91 3.33
N VAL A 67 0.88 -3.32 3.19
CA VAL A 67 -0.06 -3.46 4.32
C VAL A 67 0.03 -4.88 4.88
N ASN A 68 0.21 -4.97 6.19
CA ASN A 68 0.22 -6.22 6.95
C ASN A 68 -0.96 -6.24 7.92
N GLY A 69 -1.52 -7.43 8.15
CA GLY A 69 -2.62 -7.60 9.10
C GLY A 69 -3.30 -8.94 8.97
N VAL A 70 -4.13 -9.26 9.94
CA VAL A 70 -4.91 -10.51 9.96
C VAL A 70 -5.77 -10.60 8.69
N GLY A 71 -5.75 -11.76 8.04
CA GLY A 71 -6.48 -11.99 6.78
C GLY A 71 -5.77 -11.51 5.51
N ARG A 72 -4.59 -10.91 5.61
CA ARG A 72 -3.78 -10.50 4.46
C ARG A 72 -2.92 -11.68 3.98
N ASP A 73 -3.49 -12.58 3.19
CA ASP A 73 -2.85 -13.83 2.73
C ASP A 73 -2.64 -13.89 1.21
N GLN A 74 -3.20 -12.97 0.44
CA GLN A 74 -3.15 -12.93 -1.01
C GLN A 74 -2.22 -11.84 -1.56
N GLY A 75 -1.66 -12.11 -2.75
CA GLY A 75 -0.82 -11.18 -3.49
C GLY A 75 0.68 -11.31 -3.18
N MET A 76 1.49 -10.65 -4.00
CA MET A 76 2.96 -10.69 -3.92
C MET A 76 3.47 -10.20 -2.54
N THR A 77 2.90 -9.12 -2.04
CA THR A 77 3.36 -8.42 -0.83
C THR A 77 2.74 -8.94 0.47
N SER A 78 1.95 -10.03 0.43
CA SER A 78 1.36 -10.63 1.64
C SER A 78 2.30 -11.59 2.39
N LYS A 79 3.45 -11.92 1.81
CA LYS A 79 4.29 -13.06 2.25
C LYS A 79 4.84 -12.90 3.67
N GLN A 80 5.01 -11.69 4.16
CA GLN A 80 5.37 -11.43 5.56
C GLN A 80 4.23 -11.81 6.52
N THR A 81 2.99 -11.46 6.20
CA THR A 81 1.82 -11.88 6.99
C THR A 81 1.66 -13.40 6.97
N VAL A 82 1.88 -14.03 5.81
CA VAL A 82 1.85 -15.50 5.68
C VAL A 82 2.96 -16.15 6.53
N ALA A 83 4.17 -15.55 6.55
CA ALA A 83 5.27 -16.01 7.40
C ALA A 83 4.93 -15.93 8.90
N MET A 84 4.28 -14.85 9.33
CA MET A 84 3.80 -14.70 10.72
C MET A 84 2.76 -15.77 11.07
N LEU A 85 1.86 -16.05 10.13
CA LEU A 85 0.86 -17.12 10.30
C LEU A 85 1.51 -18.50 10.39
N ALA A 86 2.45 -18.82 9.48
CA ALA A 86 3.19 -20.07 9.49
C ALA A 86 3.96 -20.24 10.81
N ALA A 87 4.63 -19.20 11.28
CA ALA A 87 5.32 -19.22 12.57
C ALA A 87 4.37 -19.52 13.74
N ALA A 88 3.17 -18.93 13.74
CA ALA A 88 2.17 -19.17 14.78
C ALA A 88 1.77 -20.65 14.84
N PHE A 89 1.63 -21.32 13.70
CA PHE A 89 1.32 -22.75 13.60
C PHE A 89 2.55 -23.66 13.73
N GLY A 90 3.77 -23.12 13.80
CA GLY A 90 5.02 -23.90 13.87
C GLY A 90 5.47 -24.48 12.52
N GLU A 91 4.88 -24.00 11.43
CA GLU A 91 5.19 -24.43 10.07
C GLU A 91 6.37 -23.67 9.49
N PRO A 92 7.20 -24.30 8.64
CA PRO A 92 8.26 -23.61 7.93
C PRO A 92 7.68 -22.73 6.82
N TYR A 93 8.32 -21.58 6.60
CA TYR A 93 7.97 -20.72 5.49
C TYR A 93 9.18 -19.91 5.02
N ASP A 94 9.36 -19.82 3.69
CA ASP A 94 10.37 -18.98 3.08
C ASP A 94 9.70 -17.75 2.44
N ILE A 95 10.11 -16.57 2.89
CA ILE A 95 9.67 -15.30 2.30
C ILE A 95 10.42 -15.14 0.98
N PRO A 96 9.75 -15.08 -0.20
CA PRO A 96 10.40 -15.18 -1.50
C PRO A 96 11.03 -13.85 -1.97
N TYR A 97 11.47 -13.01 -1.04
CA TYR A 97 12.21 -11.79 -1.32
C TYR A 97 13.02 -11.36 -0.10
N THR A 98 13.97 -10.48 -0.33
CA THR A 98 14.89 -9.90 0.65
C THR A 98 14.83 -8.37 0.62
N GLY A 99 15.76 -7.71 1.30
CA GLY A 99 15.88 -6.26 1.31
C GLY A 99 14.95 -5.56 2.30
N ASN A 100 14.79 -4.27 2.10
CA ASN A 100 13.96 -3.44 2.95
C ASN A 100 12.54 -3.34 2.38
N VAL A 101 11.56 -3.37 3.27
CA VAL A 101 10.15 -3.22 2.93
C VAL A 101 9.48 -2.25 3.88
N SER A 102 8.50 -1.50 3.37
CA SER A 102 7.69 -0.65 4.22
C SER A 102 6.63 -1.47 4.93
N HIS A 103 6.51 -1.31 6.25
CA HIS A 103 5.53 -2.00 7.07
C HIS A 103 4.43 -1.03 7.52
N LEU A 104 3.21 -1.28 7.06
CA LEU A 104 2.00 -0.61 7.52
C LEU A 104 1.06 -1.63 8.14
N SER A 105 0.43 -1.30 9.24
CA SER A 105 -0.70 -2.10 9.74
C SER A 105 -1.99 -1.73 8.98
N ALA A 106 -2.90 -2.69 8.88
CA ALA A 106 -4.23 -2.44 8.32
C ALA A 106 -4.99 -1.35 9.10
N ALA A 107 -4.75 -1.24 10.41
CA ALA A 107 -5.36 -0.23 11.26
C ALA A 107 -4.87 1.19 10.93
N GLU A 108 -3.57 1.38 10.69
CA GLU A 108 -3.00 2.66 10.26
C GLU A 108 -3.58 3.10 8.93
N VAL A 109 -3.65 2.19 7.96
CA VAL A 109 -4.24 2.47 6.65
C VAL A 109 -5.72 2.82 6.76
N ALA A 110 -6.51 2.07 7.54
CA ALA A 110 -7.91 2.36 7.78
C ALA A 110 -8.11 3.74 8.43
N SER A 111 -7.26 4.07 9.41
CA SER A 111 -7.27 5.40 10.06
C SER A 111 -6.99 6.52 9.05
N ALA A 112 -6.02 6.34 8.16
CA ALA A 112 -5.72 7.31 7.12
C ALA A 112 -6.92 7.54 6.18
N PHE A 113 -7.63 6.47 5.77
CA PHE A 113 -8.85 6.59 4.98
C PHE A 113 -9.96 7.34 5.71
N ILE A 114 -10.17 7.07 7.00
CA ILE A 114 -11.17 7.78 7.80
C ILE A 114 -10.83 9.27 7.91
N HIS A 115 -9.56 9.62 8.16
CA HIS A 115 -9.14 11.01 8.23
C HIS A 115 -9.23 11.72 6.88
N SER A 116 -8.93 11.02 5.77
CA SER A 116 -8.96 11.63 4.44
C SER A 116 -10.35 12.09 4.00
N VAL A 117 -11.42 11.44 4.42
CA VAL A 117 -12.79 11.89 4.12
C VAL A 117 -13.23 13.07 4.99
N SER A 118 -12.54 13.34 6.09
CA SER A 118 -12.78 14.47 6.99
C SER A 118 -11.94 15.72 6.64
N TYR A 119 -11.04 15.60 5.66
CA TYR A 119 -10.24 16.74 5.20
C TYR A 119 -11.12 17.71 4.42
N ASP A 120 -11.06 19.02 4.71
CA ASP A 120 -11.95 20.04 4.17
C ASP A 120 -11.37 20.85 2.98
N GLY A 121 -10.15 20.52 2.54
CA GLY A 121 -9.53 21.15 1.37
C GLY A 121 -10.16 20.70 0.04
N ASP A 122 -10.36 21.61 -0.87
CA ASP A 122 -10.90 21.37 -2.20
C ASP A 122 -9.80 20.91 -3.17
N GLY A 123 -10.03 19.82 -3.88
CA GLY A 123 -9.07 19.29 -4.85
C GLY A 123 -9.19 17.80 -5.10
N ALA A 124 -8.40 17.32 -6.05
CA ALA A 124 -8.05 15.91 -6.18
C ALA A 124 -6.62 15.75 -5.67
N PHE A 125 -6.48 15.11 -4.53
CA PHE A 125 -5.19 14.93 -3.87
C PHE A 125 -4.72 13.48 -3.97
N VAL A 126 -3.41 13.31 -4.03
CA VAL A 126 -2.77 12.00 -3.96
C VAL A 126 -1.73 12.03 -2.85
N PHE A 127 -1.82 11.10 -1.90
CA PHE A 127 -0.89 10.99 -0.78
C PHE A 127 -0.32 9.59 -0.66
N ASP A 128 0.99 9.53 -0.46
CA ASP A 128 1.70 8.31 -0.15
C ASP A 128 1.58 7.99 1.34
N ILE A 129 1.31 6.72 1.66
CA ILE A 129 1.31 6.22 3.02
C ILE A 129 2.41 5.18 3.13
N PHE A 130 3.51 5.57 3.76
CA PHE A 130 4.62 4.67 4.08
C PHE A 130 4.67 4.42 5.57
N GLY A 131 4.97 3.19 5.94
CA GLY A 131 5.32 2.82 7.29
C GLY A 131 6.83 2.81 7.49
N GLU A 132 7.27 2.21 8.57
CA GLU A 132 8.69 2.02 8.84
C GLU A 132 9.33 1.11 7.79
N SER A 133 10.51 1.50 7.27
CA SER A 133 11.30 0.69 6.35
C SER A 133 12.14 -0.30 7.15
N ILE A 134 11.79 -1.57 7.10
CA ILE A 134 12.42 -2.64 7.90
C ILE A 134 13.00 -3.69 6.95
N ASN A 135 14.22 -4.15 7.27
CA ASN A 135 14.82 -5.27 6.54
C ASN A 135 14.10 -6.57 6.88
N ILE A 136 13.89 -7.43 5.87
CA ILE A 136 13.23 -8.73 6.06
C ILE A 136 13.91 -9.58 7.13
N ASN A 137 15.24 -9.53 7.25
CA ASN A 137 15.96 -10.25 8.30
C ASN A 137 15.59 -9.75 9.71
N GLU A 138 15.31 -8.45 9.87
CA GLU A 138 14.84 -7.93 11.15
C GLU A 138 13.40 -8.37 11.43
N THR A 139 12.55 -8.43 10.42
CA THR A 139 11.21 -9.01 10.53
C THR A 139 11.28 -10.47 11.02
N ILE A 140 12.17 -11.28 10.46
CA ILE A 140 12.39 -12.67 10.89
C ILE A 140 12.89 -12.72 12.33
N LYS A 141 13.82 -11.85 12.73
CA LYS A 141 14.28 -11.77 14.14
C LYS A 141 13.14 -11.42 15.09
N MET A 142 12.24 -10.50 14.71
CA MET A 142 11.06 -10.15 15.51
C MET A 142 10.11 -11.34 15.65
N ILE A 143 9.86 -12.06 14.55
CA ILE A 143 9.06 -13.29 14.58
C ILE A 143 9.67 -14.31 15.55
N ASN A 144 10.99 -14.54 15.47
CA ASN A 144 11.70 -15.48 16.36
C ASN A 144 11.70 -15.03 17.83
N LYS A 145 11.67 -13.72 18.10
CA LYS A 145 11.54 -13.17 19.45
C LYS A 145 10.17 -13.50 20.07
N ILE A 146 9.12 -13.45 19.26
CA ILE A 146 7.73 -13.74 19.69
C ILE A 146 7.47 -15.24 19.72
N LYS A 147 7.94 -15.96 18.70
CA LYS A 147 7.79 -17.41 18.55
C LYS A 147 9.18 -18.06 18.40
N PRO A 148 9.86 -18.40 19.50
CA PRO A 148 11.17 -19.05 19.46
C PRO A 148 11.17 -20.34 18.62
N ASN A 149 12.26 -20.55 17.89
CA ASN A 149 12.44 -21.70 17.00
C ASN A 149 11.47 -21.72 15.79
N SER A 150 10.94 -20.59 15.39
CA SER A 150 10.20 -20.50 14.14
C SER A 150 11.11 -20.87 12.97
N LYS A 151 10.57 -21.57 11.98
CA LYS A 151 11.31 -22.03 10.78
C LYS A 151 11.07 -21.06 9.61
N ILE A 152 11.21 -19.75 9.88
CA ILE A 152 11.00 -18.72 8.87
C ILE A 152 12.34 -18.31 8.29
N THR A 153 12.43 -18.30 6.97
CA THR A 153 13.60 -17.88 6.20
C THR A 153 13.20 -16.83 5.16
N SER A 154 14.16 -16.27 4.47
CA SER A 154 13.93 -15.44 3.28
C SER A 154 14.96 -15.76 2.23
N SER A 155 14.53 -15.77 0.97
CA SER A 155 15.37 -16.00 -0.20
C SER A 155 14.90 -15.15 -1.38
N GLY A 156 15.66 -15.16 -2.48
CA GLY A 156 15.32 -14.42 -3.70
C GLY A 156 15.92 -13.01 -3.74
N SER A 157 15.47 -12.23 -4.73
CA SER A 157 15.93 -10.85 -4.97
C SER A 157 15.29 -9.88 -4.00
N GLU A 158 15.82 -8.68 -3.95
CA GLU A 158 15.21 -7.59 -3.18
C GLU A 158 13.83 -7.23 -3.72
N MET A 159 12.96 -6.77 -2.81
CA MET A 159 11.62 -6.31 -3.17
C MET A 159 11.73 -5.15 -4.18
N PRO A 160 11.09 -5.25 -5.36
CA PRO A 160 11.24 -4.27 -6.43
C PRO A 160 10.39 -2.99 -6.25
N PHE A 161 9.93 -2.73 -5.04
CA PHE A 161 9.14 -1.55 -4.70
C PHE A 161 9.84 -0.70 -3.65
N PRO A 162 9.66 0.63 -3.67
CA PRO A 162 10.29 1.50 -2.67
C PRO A 162 9.81 1.16 -1.26
N SER A 163 10.73 1.15 -0.31
CA SER A 163 10.44 0.89 1.11
C SER A 163 10.22 2.16 1.94
N LYS A 164 10.56 3.32 1.37
CA LYS A 164 10.38 4.65 1.98
C LYS A 164 10.22 5.70 0.88
N LEU A 165 9.64 6.85 1.23
CA LEU A 165 9.69 8.02 0.36
C LEU A 165 11.15 8.43 0.19
N SER A 166 11.54 8.70 -1.05
CA SER A 166 12.77 9.45 -1.31
C SER A 166 12.50 10.89 -0.91
N ASP A 167 13.38 11.46 -0.10
CA ASP A 167 13.39 12.90 0.15
C ASP A 167 13.69 13.59 -1.21
N THR A 168 12.64 13.99 -1.93
CA THR A 168 12.72 14.79 -3.15
C THR A 168 12.42 16.23 -2.84
#